data_d9322cfac205c50fe32b9b1d5872518e
#
_entry.id   d9322cfac205c50fe32b9b1d5872518e
#
_cell.length_a   1.000
_cell.length_b   1.000
_cell.length_c   1.000
_cell.angle_alpha   90.00
_cell.angle_beta   90.00
_cell.angle_gamma   90.00
#
_symmetry.space_group_name_H-M   'P 1'
#
loop_
_entity.id
_entity.type
_entity.pdbx_description
1 polymer ?
#
loop_
_entity_poly.entity_id
_entity_poly.type
_entity_poly.pdbx_seq_one_letter_code
_entity_poly.pdbx_strand_id
1 'polypeptide(L)'
;MINATLLPDFDLKDEVSDFKKKRIREEACNLFYELGYESTTLDAIAKRLKVTKPFLYKHYDNKGELLFDICRTGIALSLDAVSAACSQPRPSTERLQCLAESVLEVIFEYQKFIVVYTREEKNLRPAEAREIREQRKLFDHQLADLLREGDQTGEFQVSDPLLTANTIGGVVTWVSLWYSPDGKRSKLEILTHVLEMIFTIVASKKAFRPSGGPTGQLESLSSIRSISPVGGKPDER
;
A
#
# COMPACT_ATOMS: atom_id res chain seq x y z
N MET A 1 4.01 42.97 28.56
CA MET A 1 4.68 41.68 28.83
C MET A 1 4.28 40.74 27.72
N ILE A 2 5.22 40.51 26.79
CA ILE A 2 4.97 39.65 25.63
C ILE A 2 5.23 38.20 26.10
N ASN A 3 4.17 37.38 26.09
CA ASN A 3 4.23 35.96 26.38
C ASN A 3 5.17 35.27 25.36
N ALA A 4 6.31 34.82 25.83
CA ALA A 4 7.17 33.95 25.04
C ALA A 4 6.45 32.62 24.88
N THR A 5 5.80 32.43 23.74
CA THR A 5 5.25 31.15 23.31
C THR A 5 6.45 30.18 23.17
N LEU A 6 6.50 29.18 24.02
CA LEU A 6 7.42 28.07 24.00
C LEU A 6 7.45 27.48 22.60
N LEU A 7 8.52 27.75 21.85
CA LEU A 7 8.88 26.93 20.69
C LEU A 7 9.15 25.52 21.24
N PRO A 8 8.69 24.44 20.56
CA PRO A 8 9.05 23.09 20.98
C PRO A 8 10.57 22.95 21.01
N ASP A 9 11.06 22.28 22.06
CA ASP A 9 12.49 22.01 22.28
C ASP A 9 13.02 21.23 21.08
N PHE A 10 13.72 21.93 20.20
CA PHE A 10 14.21 21.42 18.91
C PHE A 10 15.59 20.81 19.15
N ASP A 11 15.69 19.46 19.28
CA ASP A 11 16.98 18.79 19.37
C ASP A 11 17.55 18.51 17.96
N LEU A 12 18.51 19.32 17.54
CA LEU A 12 19.25 19.15 16.28
C LEU A 12 19.85 17.74 16.12
N LYS A 13 20.12 17.01 17.21
CA LYS A 13 20.66 15.64 17.14
C LYS A 13 19.59 14.66 16.66
N ASP A 14 18.36 14.82 17.09
CA ASP A 14 17.26 13.97 16.70
C ASP A 14 16.92 14.20 15.22
N GLU A 15 16.87 15.44 14.75
CA GLU A 15 16.66 15.74 13.33
C GLU A 15 17.76 15.17 12.43
N VAL A 16 19.03 15.33 12.83
CA VAL A 16 20.14 14.75 12.08
C VAL A 16 20.05 13.22 12.08
N SER A 17 19.60 12.61 13.18
CA SER A 17 19.39 11.16 13.26
C SER A 17 18.27 10.71 12.34
N ASP A 18 17.13 11.39 12.34
CA ASP A 18 15.97 11.10 11.49
C ASP A 18 16.29 11.28 10.01
N PHE A 19 17.00 12.34 9.66
CA PHE A 19 17.50 12.53 8.29
C PHE A 19 18.38 11.37 7.84
N LYS A 20 19.30 10.90 8.68
CA LYS A 20 20.17 9.74 8.37
C LYS A 20 19.35 8.48 8.20
N LYS A 21 18.41 8.18 9.12
CA LYS A 21 17.49 7.04 9.01
C LYS A 21 16.69 7.09 7.72
N LYS A 22 16.13 8.25 7.39
CA LYS A 22 15.40 8.48 6.13
C LYS A 22 16.26 8.13 4.92
N ARG A 23 17.50 8.63 4.85
CA ARG A 23 18.40 8.34 3.72
C ARG A 23 18.79 6.86 3.62
N ILE A 24 19.03 6.21 4.76
CA ILE A 24 19.30 4.75 4.80
C ILE A 24 18.09 3.98 4.28
N ARG A 25 16.89 4.30 4.76
CA ARG A 25 15.64 3.67 4.37
C ARG A 25 15.35 3.82 2.88
N GLU A 26 15.50 5.02 2.32
CA GLU A 26 15.30 5.29 0.90
C GLU A 26 16.24 4.44 0.03
N GLU A 27 17.53 4.39 0.37
CA GLU A 27 18.51 3.66 -0.43
C GLU A 27 18.36 2.14 -0.27
N ALA A 28 18.00 1.67 0.92
CA ALA A 28 17.67 0.27 1.13
C ALA A 28 16.40 -0.14 0.36
N CYS A 29 15.38 0.72 0.33
CA CYS A 29 14.19 0.52 -0.47
C CYS A 29 14.52 0.41 -1.97
N ASN A 30 15.40 1.27 -2.48
CA ASN A 30 15.88 1.18 -3.86
C ASN A 30 16.54 -0.16 -4.15
N LEU A 31 17.42 -0.63 -3.27
CA LEU A 31 18.10 -1.92 -3.45
C LEU A 31 17.15 -3.12 -3.30
N PHE A 32 16.21 -3.09 -2.38
CA PHE A 32 15.18 -4.12 -2.25
C PHE A 32 14.27 -4.17 -3.47
N TYR A 33 13.95 -3.02 -4.04
CA TYR A 33 13.16 -2.92 -5.26
C TYR A 33 13.90 -3.48 -6.48
N GLU A 34 15.21 -3.13 -6.63
CA GLU A 34 16.06 -3.51 -7.76
C GLU A 34 16.49 -4.97 -7.72
N LEU A 35 16.94 -5.45 -6.57
CA LEU A 35 17.61 -6.75 -6.40
C LEU A 35 16.77 -7.79 -5.64
N GLY A 36 15.69 -7.36 -4.99
CA GLY A 36 14.93 -8.16 -4.02
C GLY A 36 15.55 -8.14 -2.62
N TYR A 37 14.72 -8.42 -1.63
CA TYR A 37 15.13 -8.44 -0.23
C TYR A 37 16.23 -9.47 0.05
N GLU A 38 16.05 -10.71 -0.41
CA GLU A 38 17.00 -11.81 -0.11
C GLU A 38 18.41 -11.54 -0.64
N SER A 39 18.51 -11.01 -1.85
CA SER A 39 19.80 -10.75 -2.52
C SER A 39 20.50 -9.48 -2.00
N THR A 40 19.80 -8.61 -1.28
CA THR A 40 20.38 -7.36 -0.75
C THR A 40 21.04 -7.60 0.60
N THR A 41 22.23 -7.06 0.79
CA THR A 41 22.98 -7.12 2.05
C THR A 41 23.17 -5.73 2.64
N LEU A 42 23.41 -5.64 3.97
CA LEU A 42 23.77 -4.37 4.63
C LEU A 42 25.08 -3.79 4.06
N ASP A 43 26.00 -4.65 3.62
CA ASP A 43 27.25 -4.21 2.97
C ASP A 43 26.98 -3.53 1.62
N ALA A 44 26.03 -4.05 0.84
CA ALA A 44 25.63 -3.42 -0.42
C ALA A 44 24.99 -2.04 -0.17
N ILE A 45 24.14 -1.92 0.87
CA ILE A 45 23.53 -0.66 1.26
C ILE A 45 24.59 0.34 1.73
N ALA A 46 25.52 -0.07 2.59
CA ALA A 46 26.62 0.78 3.05
C ALA A 46 27.47 1.29 1.89
N LYS A 47 27.83 0.41 0.96
CA LYS A 47 28.59 0.75 -0.24
C LYS A 47 27.85 1.77 -1.12
N ARG A 48 26.55 1.58 -1.32
CA ARG A 48 25.73 2.47 -2.13
C ARG A 48 25.62 3.87 -1.49
N LEU A 49 25.47 3.93 -0.17
CA LEU A 49 25.45 5.18 0.61
C LEU A 49 26.84 5.81 0.81
N LYS A 50 27.91 5.11 0.44
CA LYS A 50 29.31 5.53 0.70
C LYS A 50 29.59 5.75 2.20
N VAL A 51 29.03 4.89 3.05
CA VAL A 51 29.23 4.89 4.49
C VAL A 51 29.85 3.58 4.96
N THR A 52 30.30 3.55 6.21
CA THR A 52 30.83 2.32 6.83
C THR A 52 29.72 1.44 7.36
N LYS A 53 29.92 0.10 7.39
CA LYS A 53 29.00 -0.85 8.00
C LYS A 53 28.64 -0.53 9.46
N PRO A 54 29.59 -0.16 10.35
CA PRO A 54 29.27 0.31 11.69
C PRO A 54 28.33 1.52 11.74
N PHE A 55 28.36 2.39 10.73
CA PHE A 55 27.41 3.50 10.64
C PHE A 55 25.97 3.01 10.46
N LEU A 56 25.73 1.99 9.63
CA LEU A 56 24.39 1.40 9.47
C LEU A 56 23.90 0.77 10.78
N TYR A 57 24.77 0.01 11.46
CA TYR A 57 24.40 -0.67 12.72
C TYR A 57 24.08 0.29 13.88
N LYS A 58 24.43 1.57 13.78
CA LYS A 58 23.96 2.60 14.72
C LYS A 58 22.48 2.96 14.57
N HIS A 59 21.89 2.62 13.43
CA HIS A 59 20.53 3.00 13.07
C HIS A 59 19.57 1.81 12.92
N TYR A 60 20.10 0.64 12.53
CA TYR A 60 19.33 -0.59 12.30
C TYR A 60 20.16 -1.80 12.72
N ASP A 61 19.60 -2.64 13.58
CA ASP A 61 20.28 -3.83 14.09
C ASP A 61 20.47 -4.90 13.01
N ASN A 62 19.55 -4.98 12.05
CA ASN A 62 19.58 -5.97 10.97
C ASN A 62 18.74 -5.54 9.77
N LYS A 63 18.87 -6.32 8.68
CA LYS A 63 18.13 -6.10 7.42
C LYS A 63 16.61 -6.20 7.59
N GLY A 64 16.12 -7.05 8.51
CA GLY A 64 14.69 -7.21 8.77
C GLY A 64 14.07 -5.98 9.39
N GLU A 65 14.75 -5.34 10.37
CA GLU A 65 14.30 -4.08 10.95
C GLU A 65 14.16 -2.97 9.89
N LEU A 66 15.12 -2.92 8.98
CA LEU A 66 15.10 -1.98 7.87
C LEU A 66 13.94 -2.25 6.89
N LEU A 67 13.64 -3.53 6.60
CA LEU A 67 12.46 -3.90 5.82
C LEU A 67 11.17 -3.49 6.53
N PHE A 68 11.08 -3.73 7.83
CA PHE A 68 9.91 -3.33 8.60
C PHE A 68 9.69 -1.81 8.57
N ASP A 69 10.75 -1.00 8.73
CA ASP A 69 10.66 0.46 8.65
C ASP A 69 10.21 0.95 7.27
N ILE A 70 10.66 0.28 6.18
CA ILE A 70 10.19 0.55 4.82
C ILE A 70 8.69 0.24 4.68
N CYS A 71 8.26 -0.94 5.10
CA CYS A 71 6.86 -1.36 5.03
C CYS A 71 5.95 -0.44 5.84
N ARG A 72 6.36 -0.12 7.08
CA ARG A 72 5.63 0.78 7.97
C ARG A 72 5.49 2.19 7.36
N THR A 73 6.55 2.70 6.74
CA THR A 73 6.50 4.00 6.06
C THR A 73 5.49 4.01 4.92
N GLY A 74 5.46 2.98 4.09
CA GLY A 74 4.53 2.89 2.96
C GLY A 74 3.07 2.89 3.39
N ILE A 75 2.71 2.10 4.42
CA ILE A 75 1.32 2.06 4.88
C ILE A 75 0.93 3.32 5.68
N ALA A 76 1.84 3.90 6.46
CA ALA A 76 1.58 5.10 7.23
C ALA A 76 1.22 6.29 6.32
N LEU A 77 1.97 6.51 5.23
CA LEU A 77 1.67 7.57 4.25
C LEU A 77 0.27 7.44 3.65
N SER A 78 -0.15 6.20 3.33
CA SER A 78 -1.50 5.95 2.82
C SER A 78 -2.58 6.17 3.89
N LEU A 79 -2.31 5.78 5.14
CA LEU A 79 -3.22 5.96 6.27
C LEU A 79 -3.38 7.45 6.63
N ASP A 80 -2.31 8.23 6.58
CA ASP A 80 -2.36 9.67 6.80
C ASP A 80 -3.24 10.35 5.73
N ALA A 81 -3.09 9.96 4.47
CA ALA A 81 -3.90 10.47 3.37
C ALA A 81 -5.41 10.19 3.57
N VAL A 82 -5.77 8.94 3.94
CA VAL A 82 -7.19 8.60 4.18
C VAL A 82 -7.73 9.31 5.40
N SER A 83 -6.96 9.40 6.48
CA SER A 83 -7.39 10.07 7.72
C SER A 83 -7.63 11.55 7.49
N ALA A 84 -6.74 12.22 6.75
CA ALA A 84 -6.88 13.63 6.39
C ALA A 84 -8.12 13.89 5.54
N ALA A 85 -8.40 13.06 4.53
CA ALA A 85 -9.57 13.19 3.68
C ALA A 85 -10.87 12.91 4.43
N CYS A 86 -10.91 11.85 5.26
CA CYS A 86 -12.10 11.46 6.03
C CYS A 86 -12.49 12.49 7.11
N SER A 87 -11.55 13.25 7.63
CA SER A 87 -11.80 14.27 8.69
C SER A 87 -12.40 15.56 8.16
N GLN A 88 -12.50 15.77 6.86
CA GLN A 88 -12.96 17.03 6.26
C GLN A 88 -14.50 17.18 6.41
N PRO A 89 -15.02 18.36 6.78
CA PRO A 89 -16.45 18.64 6.83
C PRO A 89 -16.98 18.96 5.41
N ARG A 90 -16.97 17.95 4.52
CA ARG A 90 -17.36 18.06 3.11
C ARG A 90 -18.28 16.89 2.73
N PRO A 91 -19.04 16.98 1.62
CA PRO A 91 -19.78 15.87 1.07
C PRO A 91 -18.91 14.61 0.87
N SER A 92 -19.50 13.45 1.03
CA SER A 92 -18.77 12.16 0.90
C SER A 92 -18.11 12.00 -0.48
N THR A 93 -18.75 12.51 -1.53
CA THR A 93 -18.22 12.55 -2.90
C THR A 93 -16.89 13.32 -2.99
N GLU A 94 -16.82 14.52 -2.41
CA GLU A 94 -15.60 15.35 -2.41
C GLU A 94 -14.50 14.70 -1.56
N ARG A 95 -14.87 14.11 -0.42
CA ARG A 95 -13.92 13.42 0.48
C ARG A 95 -13.33 12.19 -0.20
N LEU A 96 -14.14 11.39 -0.91
CA LEU A 96 -13.68 10.23 -1.66
C LEU A 96 -12.74 10.62 -2.80
N GLN A 97 -13.05 11.69 -3.52
CA GLN A 97 -12.17 12.23 -4.55
C GLN A 97 -10.83 12.66 -3.95
N CYS A 98 -10.83 13.49 -2.91
CA CYS A 98 -9.62 13.97 -2.24
C CYS A 98 -8.77 12.81 -1.69
N LEU A 99 -9.42 11.78 -1.11
CA LEU A 99 -8.75 10.57 -0.65
C LEU A 99 -8.04 9.84 -1.80
N ALA A 100 -8.73 9.59 -2.89
CA ALA A 100 -8.17 8.85 -4.02
C ALA A 100 -7.02 9.63 -4.69
N GLU A 101 -7.15 10.95 -4.83
CA GLU A 101 -6.09 11.83 -5.32
C GLU A 101 -4.86 11.74 -4.42
N SER A 102 -5.03 11.92 -3.10
CA SER A 102 -3.92 11.91 -2.15
C SER A 102 -3.21 10.55 -2.07
N VAL A 103 -3.96 9.44 -2.10
CA VAL A 103 -3.37 8.09 -2.10
C VAL A 103 -2.64 7.80 -3.41
N LEU A 104 -3.16 8.24 -4.55
CA LEU A 104 -2.47 8.11 -5.84
C LEU A 104 -1.18 8.95 -5.89
N GLU A 105 -1.18 10.14 -5.32
CA GLU A 105 0.05 10.94 -5.19
C GLU A 105 1.09 10.23 -4.34
N VAL A 106 0.70 9.62 -3.22
CA VAL A 106 1.59 8.77 -2.41
C VAL A 106 2.15 7.61 -3.24
N ILE A 107 1.31 6.95 -4.06
CA ILE A 107 1.76 5.87 -4.93
C ILE A 107 2.75 6.37 -5.98
N PHE A 108 2.50 7.50 -6.62
CA PHE A 108 3.41 8.05 -7.63
C PHE A 108 4.76 8.47 -7.05
N GLU A 109 4.79 8.99 -5.83
CA GLU A 109 6.00 9.48 -5.21
C GLU A 109 6.77 8.40 -4.46
N TYR A 110 6.06 7.50 -3.79
CA TYR A 110 6.62 6.43 -2.97
C TYR A 110 6.40 5.04 -3.56
N GLN A 111 6.28 4.94 -4.89
CA GLN A 111 6.00 3.69 -5.59
C GLN A 111 6.84 2.51 -5.11
N LYS A 112 8.17 2.71 -4.99
CA LYS A 112 9.09 1.65 -4.59
C LYS A 112 8.80 1.12 -3.19
N PHE A 113 8.38 1.99 -2.24
CA PHE A 113 7.99 1.59 -0.90
C PHE A 113 6.76 0.67 -0.92
N ILE A 114 5.74 1.03 -1.70
CA ILE A 114 4.52 0.24 -1.85
C ILE A 114 4.83 -1.11 -2.52
N VAL A 115 5.65 -1.12 -3.56
CA VAL A 115 6.04 -2.35 -4.25
C VAL A 115 6.88 -3.26 -3.36
N VAL A 116 7.88 -2.72 -2.64
CA VAL A 116 8.71 -3.50 -1.70
C VAL A 116 7.82 -4.09 -0.60
N TYR A 117 6.93 -3.29 -0.01
CA TYR A 117 5.98 -3.76 0.97
C TYR A 117 5.14 -4.94 0.41
N THR A 118 4.51 -4.76 -0.74
CA THR A 118 3.62 -5.78 -1.35
C THR A 118 4.36 -7.09 -1.67
N ARG A 119 5.62 -7.01 -2.12
CA ARG A 119 6.42 -8.19 -2.50
C ARG A 119 7.07 -8.90 -1.32
N GLU A 120 7.48 -8.13 -0.30
CA GLU A 120 8.40 -8.60 0.74
C GLU A 120 7.74 -8.73 2.12
N GLU A 121 6.43 -8.43 2.27
CA GLU A 121 5.68 -8.59 3.54
C GLU A 121 5.88 -9.99 4.17
N LYS A 122 6.02 -11.02 3.35
CA LYS A 122 6.27 -12.41 3.77
C LYS A 122 7.56 -12.59 4.57
N ASN A 123 8.52 -11.68 4.44
CA ASN A 123 9.82 -11.71 5.12
C ASN A 123 9.82 -10.94 6.44
N LEU A 124 8.70 -10.32 6.82
CA LEU A 124 8.53 -9.66 8.11
C LEU A 124 8.37 -10.71 9.23
N ARG A 125 8.84 -10.37 10.42
CA ARG A 125 8.57 -11.15 11.62
C ARG A 125 7.05 -11.16 11.92
N PRO A 126 6.51 -12.21 12.56
CA PRO A 126 5.06 -12.30 12.80
C PRO A 126 4.44 -11.10 13.52
N ALA A 127 5.17 -10.49 14.47
CA ALA A 127 4.72 -9.30 15.19
C ALA A 127 4.64 -8.07 14.28
N GLU A 128 5.68 -7.85 13.46
CA GLU A 128 5.77 -6.76 12.50
C GLU A 128 4.68 -6.87 11.42
N ALA A 129 4.52 -8.06 10.84
CA ALA A 129 3.46 -8.34 9.88
C ALA A 129 2.05 -8.11 10.47
N ARG A 130 1.87 -8.37 11.78
CA ARG A 130 0.61 -8.07 12.48
C ARG A 130 0.37 -6.57 12.57
N GLU A 131 1.38 -5.79 12.98
CA GLU A 131 1.30 -4.33 13.07
C GLU A 131 0.92 -3.70 11.72
N ILE A 132 1.58 -4.11 10.63
CA ILE A 132 1.27 -3.62 9.29
C ILE A 132 -0.16 -4.00 8.88
N ARG A 133 -0.62 -5.22 9.17
CA ARG A 133 -2.00 -5.63 8.88
C ARG A 133 -3.05 -4.84 9.66
N GLU A 134 -2.76 -4.48 10.92
CA GLU A 134 -3.68 -3.63 11.69
C GLU A 134 -3.77 -2.20 11.11
N GLN A 135 -2.66 -1.63 10.65
CA GLN A 135 -2.69 -0.33 9.97
C GLN A 135 -3.47 -0.39 8.65
N ARG A 136 -3.33 -1.48 7.89
CA ARG A 136 -4.12 -1.69 6.66
C ARG A 136 -5.61 -1.79 6.98
N LYS A 137 -6.00 -2.57 7.99
CA LYS A 137 -7.39 -2.66 8.42
C LYS A 137 -7.95 -1.30 8.82
N LEU A 138 -7.15 -0.47 9.49
CA LEU A 138 -7.57 0.87 9.87
C LEU A 138 -7.86 1.73 8.64
N PHE A 139 -7.01 1.66 7.62
CA PHE A 139 -7.27 2.29 6.31
C PHE A 139 -8.59 1.81 5.70
N ASP A 140 -8.79 0.49 5.61
CA ASP A 140 -9.98 -0.12 5.02
C ASP A 140 -11.25 0.28 5.78
N HIS A 141 -11.21 0.33 7.11
CA HIS A 141 -12.34 0.74 7.93
C HIS A 141 -12.68 2.21 7.78
N GLN A 142 -11.69 3.12 7.75
CA GLN A 142 -11.94 4.56 7.54
C GLN A 142 -12.59 4.82 6.17
N LEU A 143 -12.10 4.15 5.13
CA LEU A 143 -12.73 4.23 3.81
C LEU A 143 -14.14 3.63 3.81
N ALA A 144 -14.35 2.48 4.47
CA ALA A 144 -15.66 1.88 4.58
C ALA A 144 -16.67 2.78 5.33
N ASP A 145 -16.22 3.50 6.36
CA ASP A 145 -17.07 4.45 7.09
C ASP A 145 -17.48 5.63 6.21
N LEU A 146 -16.56 6.18 5.41
CA LEU A 146 -16.85 7.20 4.41
C LEU A 146 -17.87 6.71 3.37
N LEU A 147 -17.70 5.48 2.87
CA LEU A 147 -18.62 4.89 1.89
C LEU A 147 -20.01 4.65 2.48
N ARG A 148 -20.07 4.23 3.74
CA ARG A 148 -21.35 4.04 4.47
C ARG A 148 -22.08 5.35 4.67
N GLU A 149 -21.36 6.42 5.05
CA GLU A 149 -21.92 7.76 5.18
C GLU A 149 -22.48 8.25 3.84
N GLY A 150 -21.74 8.11 2.74
CA GLY A 150 -22.20 8.49 1.41
C GLY A 150 -23.42 7.68 0.92
N ASP A 151 -23.54 6.39 1.29
CA ASP A 151 -24.72 5.59 0.98
C ASP A 151 -25.94 6.06 1.80
N GLN A 152 -25.76 6.40 3.07
CA GLN A 152 -26.80 6.93 3.94
C GLN A 152 -27.33 8.30 3.49
N THR A 153 -26.43 9.18 2.98
CA THR A 153 -26.81 10.49 2.45
C THR A 153 -27.35 10.43 1.02
N GLY A 154 -27.27 9.28 0.36
CA GLY A 154 -27.70 9.08 -1.01
C GLY A 154 -26.70 9.53 -2.08
N GLU A 155 -25.49 9.95 -1.68
CA GLU A 155 -24.42 10.29 -2.59
C GLU A 155 -23.84 9.06 -3.29
N PHE A 156 -23.83 7.90 -2.62
CA PHE A 156 -23.34 6.62 -3.13
C PHE A 156 -24.44 5.55 -3.15
N GLN A 157 -24.16 4.43 -3.81
CA GLN A 157 -24.96 3.23 -3.81
C GLN A 157 -24.08 2.01 -3.53
N VAL A 158 -23.80 1.75 -2.26
CA VAL A 158 -22.86 0.72 -1.79
C VAL A 158 -23.59 -0.31 -0.95
N SER A 159 -23.62 -1.56 -1.41
CA SER A 159 -24.29 -2.66 -0.68
C SER A 159 -23.44 -3.22 0.47
N ASP A 160 -22.13 -3.26 0.31
CA ASP A 160 -21.17 -3.69 1.32
C ASP A 160 -20.01 -2.69 1.35
N PRO A 161 -20.02 -1.74 2.30
CA PRO A 161 -18.98 -0.70 2.39
C PRO A 161 -17.59 -1.26 2.59
N LEU A 162 -17.40 -2.32 3.38
CA LEU A 162 -16.07 -2.87 3.66
C LEU A 162 -15.51 -3.62 2.45
N LEU A 163 -16.32 -4.44 1.78
CA LEU A 163 -15.91 -5.13 0.55
C LEU A 163 -15.61 -4.12 -0.56
N THR A 164 -16.40 -3.05 -0.66
CA THR A 164 -16.17 -1.97 -1.62
C THR A 164 -14.88 -1.21 -1.30
N ALA A 165 -14.60 -0.91 -0.03
CA ALA A 165 -13.36 -0.29 0.41
C ALA A 165 -12.14 -1.15 0.03
N ASN A 166 -12.18 -2.45 0.31
CA ASN A 166 -11.12 -3.39 -0.09
C ASN A 166 -10.93 -3.44 -1.62
N THR A 167 -12.02 -3.38 -2.38
CA THR A 167 -11.97 -3.37 -3.85
C THR A 167 -11.30 -2.10 -4.36
N ILE A 168 -11.69 -0.92 -3.85
CA ILE A 168 -11.09 0.37 -4.19
C ILE A 168 -9.61 0.38 -3.81
N GLY A 169 -9.27 -0.08 -2.60
CA GLY A 169 -7.88 -0.21 -2.14
C GLY A 169 -7.04 -1.08 -3.08
N GLY A 170 -7.61 -2.20 -3.55
CA GLY A 170 -6.97 -3.06 -4.56
C GLY A 170 -6.73 -2.35 -5.90
N VAL A 171 -7.73 -1.65 -6.43
CA VAL A 171 -7.62 -0.88 -7.69
C VAL A 171 -6.51 0.17 -7.59
N VAL A 172 -6.49 0.94 -6.51
CA VAL A 172 -5.51 2.01 -6.31
C VAL A 172 -4.10 1.43 -6.11
N THR A 173 -3.95 0.41 -5.25
CA THR A 173 -2.63 -0.21 -4.98
C THR A 173 -2.06 -0.86 -6.23
N TRP A 174 -2.89 -1.45 -7.09
CA TRP A 174 -2.46 -2.08 -8.34
C TRP A 174 -1.70 -1.11 -9.26
N VAL A 175 -1.99 0.19 -9.20
CA VAL A 175 -1.28 1.23 -9.95
C VAL A 175 0.23 1.18 -9.67
N SER A 176 0.64 0.93 -8.43
CA SER A 176 2.05 0.88 -8.06
C SER A 176 2.85 -0.19 -8.81
N LEU A 177 2.22 -1.26 -9.29
CA LEU A 177 2.89 -2.39 -9.95
C LEU A 177 3.19 -2.15 -11.44
N TRP A 178 2.39 -1.32 -12.10
CA TRP A 178 2.56 -1.06 -13.54
C TRP A 178 2.87 0.39 -13.89
N TYR A 179 2.69 1.33 -12.98
CA TYR A 179 3.05 2.72 -13.21
C TYR A 179 4.56 2.85 -13.49
N SER A 180 4.90 3.62 -14.52
CA SER A 180 6.27 3.99 -14.82
C SER A 180 6.35 5.51 -15.03
N PRO A 181 7.26 6.21 -14.32
CA PRO A 181 7.46 7.66 -14.51
C PRO A 181 7.78 8.03 -15.96
N ASP A 182 8.49 7.15 -16.67
CA ASP A 182 8.86 7.32 -18.08
C ASP A 182 7.85 6.66 -19.06
N GLY A 183 6.70 6.25 -18.53
CA GLY A 183 5.63 5.60 -19.29
C GLY A 183 4.90 6.57 -20.23
N LYS A 184 4.10 6.00 -21.14
CA LYS A 184 3.33 6.79 -22.13
C LYS A 184 2.19 7.59 -21.50
N ARG A 185 1.71 7.22 -20.31
CA ARG A 185 0.59 7.87 -19.64
C ARG A 185 1.11 8.84 -18.60
N SER A 186 0.57 10.05 -18.60
CA SER A 186 0.84 11.05 -17.57
C SER A 186 0.17 10.65 -16.23
N LYS A 187 0.70 11.18 -15.12
CA LYS A 187 0.06 11.02 -13.80
C LYS A 187 -1.39 11.49 -13.81
N LEU A 188 -1.70 12.58 -14.50
CA LEU A 188 -3.04 13.14 -14.60
C LEU A 188 -3.99 12.20 -15.34
N GLU A 189 -3.58 11.61 -16.47
CA GLU A 189 -4.40 10.63 -17.20
C GLU A 189 -4.72 9.41 -16.31
N ILE A 190 -3.71 8.90 -15.59
CA ILE A 190 -3.90 7.75 -14.68
C ILE A 190 -4.84 8.12 -13.54
N LEU A 191 -4.62 9.26 -12.89
CA LEU A 191 -5.46 9.77 -11.81
C LEU A 191 -6.92 9.92 -12.25
N THR A 192 -7.16 10.60 -13.37
CA THR A 192 -8.51 10.80 -13.93
C THR A 192 -9.20 9.46 -14.17
N HIS A 193 -8.52 8.51 -14.82
CA HIS A 193 -9.10 7.21 -15.12
C HIS A 193 -9.40 6.38 -13.87
N VAL A 194 -8.51 6.39 -12.87
CA VAL A 194 -8.74 5.68 -11.60
C VAL A 194 -9.90 6.30 -10.83
N LEU A 195 -10.02 7.63 -10.81
CA LEU A 195 -11.18 8.32 -10.22
C LEU A 195 -12.49 7.91 -10.91
N GLU A 196 -12.54 7.92 -12.24
CA GLU A 196 -13.72 7.47 -13.01
C GLU A 196 -14.12 6.04 -12.62
N MET A 197 -13.13 5.12 -12.48
CA MET A 197 -13.39 3.75 -12.03
C MET A 197 -13.94 3.71 -10.61
N ILE A 198 -13.35 4.43 -9.67
CA ILE A 198 -13.80 4.49 -8.27
C ILE A 198 -15.25 4.99 -8.20
N PHE A 199 -15.55 6.10 -8.89
CA PHE A 199 -16.92 6.64 -8.92
C PHE A 199 -17.92 5.72 -9.62
N THR A 200 -17.48 4.95 -10.61
CA THR A 200 -18.32 3.90 -11.22
C THR A 200 -18.63 2.79 -10.21
N ILE A 201 -17.66 2.38 -9.39
CA ILE A 201 -17.86 1.36 -8.35
C ILE A 201 -18.91 1.82 -7.32
N VAL A 202 -18.88 3.06 -6.87
CA VAL A 202 -19.79 3.58 -5.84
C VAL A 202 -21.14 4.06 -6.40
N ALA A 203 -21.26 4.30 -7.71
CA ALA A 203 -22.51 4.74 -8.36
C ALA A 203 -23.41 3.59 -8.77
N SER A 204 -22.95 2.34 -8.79
CA SER A 204 -23.61 1.24 -9.49
C SER A 204 -24.52 0.38 -8.62
N LYS A 205 -25.84 0.61 -8.67
CA LYS A 205 -26.85 -0.41 -8.28
C LYS A 205 -27.35 -1.27 -9.45
N LYS A 206 -27.06 -0.92 -10.70
CA LYS A 206 -27.78 -1.50 -11.87
C LYS A 206 -26.97 -2.43 -12.77
N ALA A 207 -25.67 -2.59 -12.60
CA ALA A 207 -24.84 -3.14 -13.68
C ALA A 207 -24.69 -4.66 -13.69
N PHE A 208 -24.78 -5.37 -12.58
CA PHE A 208 -24.53 -6.81 -12.60
C PHE A 208 -25.45 -7.59 -11.65
N ARG A 209 -26.38 -8.36 -12.21
CA ARG A 209 -27.00 -9.50 -11.50
C ARG A 209 -26.27 -10.76 -11.96
N PRO A 210 -25.49 -11.44 -11.09
CA PRO A 210 -24.97 -12.74 -11.43
C PRO A 210 -26.17 -13.66 -11.71
N SER A 211 -26.22 -14.20 -12.91
CA SER A 211 -27.19 -15.23 -13.27
C SER A 211 -26.81 -16.53 -12.54
N GLY A 212 -27.49 -16.82 -11.45
CA GLY A 212 -27.26 -18.00 -10.60
C GLY A 212 -26.60 -17.65 -9.27
N GLY A 213 -27.18 -18.14 -8.18
CA GLY A 213 -26.63 -18.00 -6.83
C GLY A 213 -25.27 -18.68 -6.69
N PRO A 214 -24.52 -18.39 -5.61
CA PRO A 214 -23.14 -18.85 -5.42
C PRO A 214 -22.95 -20.36 -5.39
N THR A 215 -24.02 -21.15 -5.32
CA THR A 215 -23.98 -22.63 -5.24
C THR A 215 -23.77 -23.33 -6.59
N GLY A 216 -24.16 -22.71 -7.71
CA GLY A 216 -24.11 -23.38 -9.03
C GLY A 216 -22.75 -23.31 -9.74
N GLN A 217 -21.86 -22.40 -9.34
CA GLN A 217 -20.55 -22.24 -9.99
C GLN A 217 -19.40 -22.97 -9.29
N LEU A 218 -19.55 -23.35 -8.02
CA LEU A 218 -18.51 -24.11 -7.30
C LEU A 218 -18.48 -25.59 -7.73
N GLU A 219 -19.57 -26.14 -8.23
CA GLU A 219 -19.59 -27.50 -8.77
C GLU A 219 -18.85 -27.63 -10.10
N SER A 220 -18.83 -26.58 -10.94
CA SER A 220 -18.10 -26.60 -12.21
C SER A 220 -16.57 -26.53 -12.04
N LEU A 221 -16.08 -26.03 -10.90
CA LEU A 221 -14.64 -25.98 -10.60
C LEU A 221 -14.11 -27.27 -9.97
N SER A 222 -14.99 -28.13 -9.45
CA SER A 222 -14.60 -29.45 -8.92
C SER A 222 -14.17 -30.43 -10.02
N SER A 223 -14.65 -30.25 -11.27
CA SER A 223 -14.29 -31.08 -12.42
C SER A 223 -12.89 -30.84 -12.97
N ILE A 224 -12.20 -29.76 -12.57
CA ILE A 224 -10.82 -29.45 -13.00
C ILE A 224 -9.77 -30.21 -12.16
N ARG A 225 -10.16 -30.86 -11.05
CA ARG A 225 -9.24 -31.58 -10.16
C ARG A 225 -8.88 -33.01 -10.59
N SER A 226 -9.35 -33.50 -11.72
CA SER A 226 -9.10 -34.86 -12.21
C SER A 226 -8.08 -34.96 -13.34
N ILE A 227 -7.11 -34.07 -13.43
CA ILE A 227 -5.92 -34.28 -14.27
C ILE A 227 -4.89 -35.05 -13.42
N SER A 228 -4.90 -36.38 -13.55
CA SER A 228 -3.88 -37.26 -12.99
C SER A 228 -2.51 -36.90 -13.56
N PRO A 229 -1.43 -36.95 -12.76
CA PRO A 229 -0.08 -36.79 -13.30
C PRO A 229 0.24 -37.95 -14.25
N VAL A 230 0.64 -37.62 -15.47
CA VAL A 230 1.16 -38.58 -16.46
C VAL A 230 2.40 -39.21 -15.85
N GLY A 231 2.30 -40.49 -15.52
CA GLY A 231 3.39 -41.29 -15.01
C GLY A 231 4.46 -41.50 -16.10
N GLY A 232 5.60 -40.81 -15.93
CA GLY A 232 6.84 -41.16 -16.62
C GLY A 232 7.47 -42.36 -15.94
N LYS A 233 7.50 -43.51 -16.65
CA LYS A 233 8.32 -44.68 -16.26
C LYS A 233 9.81 -44.34 -16.35
N PRO A 234 10.64 -44.75 -15.41
CA PRO A 234 12.09 -44.71 -15.61
C PRO A 234 12.51 -45.78 -16.61
N ASP A 235 13.24 -45.39 -17.63
CA ASP A 235 13.88 -46.28 -18.60
C ASP A 235 15.18 -46.83 -17.98
N GLU A 236 15.18 -48.15 -17.73
CA GLU A 236 16.41 -48.93 -17.44
C GLU A 236 17.17 -49.17 -18.74
N ARG A 237 18.35 -48.53 -18.88
CA ARG A 237 19.55 -49.18 -19.46
C ARG A 237 20.80 -48.37 -19.17
#